data_9a96470c98ce13d6e4c53b731f704668
#
_entry.id   9a96470c98ce13d6e4c53b731f704668
#
_cell.length_a   1.000
_cell.length_b   1.000
_cell.length_c   1.000
_cell.angle_alpha   90.00
_cell.angle_beta   90.00
_cell.angle_gamma   90.00
#
_symmetry.space_group_name_H-M   'P 1'
#
loop_
_entity.id
_entity.type
_entity.pdbx_description
1 polymer ?
#
loop_
_entity_poly.entity_id
_entity_poly.type
_entity_poly.pdbx_seq_one_letter_code
_entity_poly.pdbx_strand_id
1 'polypeptide(L)'
;SAWQRADWQARVEQINNGATPATEAFSSILGEASRVVLRLLILLNLFTATLLIGLAVLRTRKLLIEREHAYHALEREKQRAQVTLAAIGDAVISLDRHGHIAYMNPTAEQLIGCRIEEAQGQAFDALFSIVDEQPGEGGEPFVQAILAGSSQSLCDHTKLILRPDGSSVAVNLVGTPILTDGQVSGAVMVLHDMTRERQFVASLSWQASHDALTGLVNRREFEYRLAQLLERLQHEHRRHALMFLDLDQFKLVNDTSGHAAGDELLRQVCSELQQHL
;
A
#
# COMPACT_ATOMS: atom_id res chain seq x y z
N SER A 1 35.67 -83.87 -75.54
CA SER A 1 35.25 -85.25 -75.39
C SER A 1 34.48 -85.46 -74.11
N ALA A 2 33.70 -86.49 -73.97
CA ALA A 2 32.82 -86.76 -72.81
C ALA A 2 33.61 -86.77 -71.46
N TRP A 3 34.84 -87.21 -71.45
CA TRP A 3 35.74 -87.25 -70.30
C TRP A 3 36.09 -85.87 -69.71
N GLN A 4 36.30 -84.92 -70.52
CA GLN A 4 36.63 -83.54 -70.02
C GLN A 4 35.41 -82.87 -69.36
N ARG A 5 34.20 -83.18 -69.75
CA ARG A 5 33.00 -82.66 -69.13
C ARG A 5 32.73 -83.28 -67.76
N ALA A 6 32.99 -84.63 -67.63
CA ALA A 6 32.85 -85.32 -66.35
C ALA A 6 33.85 -84.82 -65.32
N ASP A 7 35.13 -84.58 -65.72
CA ASP A 7 36.15 -83.98 -64.80
C ASP A 7 35.84 -82.55 -64.41
N TRP A 8 35.29 -81.80 -65.34
CA TRP A 8 34.84 -80.42 -65.04
C TRP A 8 33.63 -80.39 -64.06
N GLN A 9 32.65 -81.27 -64.28
CA GLN A 9 31.51 -81.38 -63.35
C GLN A 9 31.95 -81.82 -61.95
N ALA A 10 32.84 -82.81 -61.85
CA ALA A 10 33.37 -83.26 -60.56
C ALA A 10 34.16 -82.16 -59.82
N ARG A 11 34.92 -81.33 -60.54
CA ARG A 11 35.67 -80.15 -59.91
C ARG A 11 34.71 -79.04 -59.50
N VAL A 12 33.69 -78.75 -60.32
CA VAL A 12 32.67 -77.76 -59.96
C VAL A 12 31.87 -78.23 -58.75
N GLU A 13 31.53 -79.49 -58.67
CA GLU A 13 30.84 -80.09 -57.54
C GLU A 13 31.68 -80.11 -56.28
N GLN A 14 33.01 -80.36 -56.35
CA GLN A 14 33.95 -80.34 -55.29
C GLN A 14 34.17 -78.89 -54.76
N ILE A 15 34.24 -77.91 -55.66
CA ILE A 15 34.33 -76.47 -55.27
C ILE A 15 33.02 -76.01 -54.64
N ASN A 16 31.88 -76.43 -55.22
CA ASN A 16 30.58 -76.04 -54.69
C ASN A 16 30.33 -76.64 -53.28
N ASN A 17 30.68 -77.95 -53.13
CA ASN A 17 30.53 -78.63 -51.85
C ASN A 17 31.49 -78.09 -50.74
N GLY A 18 32.61 -77.50 -51.14
CA GLY A 18 33.52 -76.82 -50.20
C GLY A 18 33.19 -75.36 -49.93
N ALA A 19 32.69 -74.66 -50.93
CA ALA A 19 32.33 -73.24 -50.81
C ALA A 19 31.00 -73.04 -50.14
N THR A 20 29.98 -73.83 -50.36
CA THR A 20 28.64 -73.68 -49.82
C THR A 20 28.58 -73.69 -48.31
N PRO A 21 29.21 -74.62 -47.56
CA PRO A 21 29.20 -74.61 -46.10
C PRO A 21 29.99 -73.41 -45.50
N ALA A 22 31.05 -72.96 -46.21
CA ALA A 22 31.81 -71.81 -45.76
C ALA A 22 31.00 -70.47 -45.92
N THR A 23 30.24 -70.35 -47.03
CA THR A 23 29.37 -69.18 -47.25
C THR A 23 28.18 -69.20 -46.33
N GLU A 24 27.58 -70.33 -46.02
CA GLU A 24 26.53 -70.49 -45.05
C GLU A 24 27.02 -70.16 -43.61
N ALA A 25 28.16 -70.70 -43.25
CA ALA A 25 28.78 -70.39 -41.94
C ALA A 25 29.12 -68.84 -41.78
N PHE A 26 29.66 -68.26 -42.85
CA PHE A 26 29.92 -66.84 -42.90
C PHE A 26 28.65 -66.00 -42.78
N SER A 27 27.61 -66.38 -43.56
CA SER A 27 26.32 -65.71 -43.53
C SER A 27 25.64 -65.79 -42.14
N SER A 28 25.76 -66.95 -41.47
CA SER A 28 25.17 -67.17 -40.14
C SER A 28 25.87 -66.37 -39.10
N ILE A 29 27.24 -66.29 -39.10
CA ILE A 29 28.03 -65.54 -38.21
C ILE A 29 27.78 -64.00 -38.39
N LEU A 30 27.70 -63.53 -39.65
CA LEU A 30 27.39 -62.17 -39.98
C LEU A 30 25.96 -61.80 -39.51
N GLY A 31 25.01 -62.72 -39.69
CA GLY A 31 23.64 -62.53 -39.19
C GLY A 31 23.53 -62.46 -37.66
N GLU A 32 24.30 -63.26 -36.94
CA GLU A 32 24.36 -63.24 -35.49
C GLU A 32 25.03 -61.95 -34.98
N ALA A 33 26.17 -61.55 -35.55
CA ALA A 33 26.85 -60.35 -35.24
C ALA A 33 25.95 -59.11 -35.46
N SER A 34 25.25 -59.06 -36.59
CA SER A 34 24.31 -57.98 -36.89
C SER A 34 23.16 -57.91 -35.88
N ARG A 35 22.61 -59.06 -35.46
CA ARG A 35 21.57 -59.12 -34.42
C ARG A 35 22.07 -58.63 -33.05
N VAL A 36 23.26 -58.95 -32.66
CA VAL A 36 23.89 -58.51 -31.42
C VAL A 36 24.12 -56.97 -31.43
N VAL A 37 24.70 -56.47 -32.55
CA VAL A 37 24.90 -55.01 -32.72
C VAL A 37 23.59 -54.26 -32.68
N LEU A 38 22.54 -54.76 -33.38
CA LEU A 38 21.24 -54.13 -33.39
C LEU A 38 20.61 -54.09 -31.98
N ARG A 39 20.71 -55.17 -31.20
CA ARG A 39 20.23 -55.25 -29.83
C ARG A 39 20.97 -54.24 -28.91
N LEU A 40 22.28 -54.13 -29.04
CA LEU A 40 23.08 -53.17 -28.29
C LEU A 40 22.72 -51.73 -28.61
N LEU A 41 22.51 -51.43 -29.91
CA LEU A 41 22.05 -50.10 -30.34
C LEU A 41 20.65 -49.74 -29.80
N ILE A 42 19.70 -50.70 -29.82
CA ILE A 42 18.37 -50.51 -29.24
C ILE A 42 18.46 -50.26 -27.74
N LEU A 43 19.25 -51.04 -26.99
CA LEU A 43 19.45 -50.86 -25.53
C LEU A 43 20.10 -49.51 -25.20
N LEU A 44 21.10 -49.12 -25.99
CA LEU A 44 21.76 -47.84 -25.84
C LEU A 44 20.80 -46.66 -26.06
N ASN A 45 20.00 -46.74 -27.14
CA ASN A 45 18.97 -45.71 -27.41
C ASN A 45 17.91 -45.65 -26.30
N LEU A 46 17.45 -46.78 -25.81
CA LEU A 46 16.48 -46.85 -24.72
C LEU A 46 17.06 -46.25 -23.42
N PHE A 47 18.30 -46.56 -23.12
CA PHE A 47 19.02 -46.01 -21.96
C PHE A 47 19.18 -44.49 -22.08
N THR A 48 19.63 -43.98 -23.22
CA THR A 48 19.79 -42.54 -23.45
C THR A 48 18.45 -41.80 -23.39
N ALA A 49 17.40 -42.39 -23.98
CA ALA A 49 16.06 -41.80 -23.93
C ALA A 49 15.51 -41.72 -22.49
N THR A 50 15.65 -42.78 -21.69
CA THR A 50 15.21 -42.80 -20.30
C THR A 50 16.01 -41.81 -19.43
N LEU A 51 17.31 -41.71 -19.66
CA LEU A 51 18.19 -40.75 -18.98
C LEU A 51 17.77 -39.28 -19.28
N LEU A 52 17.54 -38.98 -20.57
CA LEU A 52 17.10 -37.65 -20.99
C LEU A 52 15.72 -37.27 -20.43
N ILE A 53 14.79 -38.21 -20.43
CA ILE A 53 13.46 -38.00 -19.82
C ILE A 53 13.59 -37.77 -18.32
N GLY A 54 14.40 -38.55 -17.62
CA GLY A 54 14.67 -38.37 -16.20
C GLY A 54 15.27 -36.99 -15.88
N LEU A 55 16.26 -36.56 -16.66
CA LEU A 55 16.88 -35.22 -16.53
C LEU A 55 15.88 -34.11 -16.81
N ALA A 56 15.06 -34.25 -17.85
CA ALA A 56 14.01 -33.28 -18.19
C ALA A 56 12.99 -33.15 -17.05
N VAL A 57 12.52 -34.25 -16.48
CA VAL A 57 11.58 -34.25 -15.33
C VAL A 57 12.20 -33.61 -14.11
N LEU A 58 13.46 -33.94 -13.78
CA LEU A 58 14.16 -33.30 -12.64
C LEU A 58 14.31 -31.79 -12.83
N ARG A 59 14.70 -31.37 -14.02
CA ARG A 59 14.87 -29.94 -14.34
C ARG A 59 13.55 -29.19 -14.28
N THR A 60 12.46 -29.79 -14.83
CA THR A 60 11.13 -29.18 -14.78
C THR A 60 10.62 -29.06 -13.34
N ARG A 61 10.78 -30.10 -12.52
CA ARG A 61 10.43 -30.06 -11.10
C ARG A 61 11.20 -28.96 -10.36
N LYS A 62 12.51 -28.84 -10.60
CA LYS A 62 13.33 -27.79 -9.97
C LYS A 62 12.83 -26.39 -10.34
N LEU A 63 12.57 -26.12 -11.62
CA LEU A 63 12.05 -24.84 -12.09
C LEU A 63 10.67 -24.50 -11.51
N LEU A 64 9.79 -25.49 -11.37
CA LEU A 64 8.47 -25.29 -10.76
C LEU A 64 8.60 -24.91 -9.28
N ILE A 65 9.46 -25.59 -8.52
CA ILE A 65 9.71 -25.28 -7.12
C ILE A 65 10.33 -23.88 -6.94
N GLU A 66 11.30 -23.52 -7.77
CA GLU A 66 11.93 -22.18 -7.73
C GLU A 66 10.92 -21.08 -8.04
N ARG A 67 10.03 -21.32 -9.03
CA ARG A 67 8.95 -20.37 -9.37
C ARG A 67 7.94 -20.20 -8.24
N GLU A 68 7.55 -21.29 -7.61
CA GLU A 68 6.64 -21.27 -6.46
C GLU A 68 7.23 -20.52 -5.26
N HIS A 69 8.50 -20.76 -4.96
CA HIS A 69 9.21 -20.02 -3.91
C HIS A 69 9.31 -18.53 -4.22
N ALA A 70 9.63 -18.14 -5.45
CA ALA A 70 9.69 -16.74 -5.85
C ALA A 70 8.32 -16.06 -5.74
N TYR A 71 7.26 -16.73 -6.16
CA TYR A 71 5.89 -16.23 -6.03
C TYR A 71 5.50 -16.00 -4.57
N HIS A 72 5.73 -16.99 -3.71
CA HIS A 72 5.45 -16.87 -2.27
C HIS A 72 6.31 -15.82 -1.56
N ALA A 73 7.56 -15.62 -2.00
CA ALA A 73 8.41 -14.56 -1.45
C ALA A 73 7.86 -13.17 -1.79
N LEU A 74 7.46 -12.94 -3.06
CA LEU A 74 6.86 -11.69 -3.50
C LEU A 74 5.53 -11.40 -2.77
N GLU A 75 4.67 -12.41 -2.63
CA GLU A 75 3.39 -12.25 -1.94
C GLU A 75 3.58 -11.91 -0.45
N ARG A 76 4.57 -12.54 0.22
CA ARG A 76 4.91 -12.21 1.60
C ARG A 76 5.44 -10.78 1.75
N GLU A 77 6.26 -10.33 0.81
CA GLU A 77 6.81 -8.97 0.84
C GLU A 77 5.71 -7.93 0.63
N LYS A 78 4.83 -8.15 -0.34
CA LYS A 78 3.63 -7.34 -0.57
C LYS A 78 2.75 -7.28 0.69
N GLN A 79 2.47 -8.43 1.29
CA GLN A 79 1.65 -8.52 2.50
C GLN A 79 2.31 -7.82 3.70
N ARG A 80 3.63 -7.95 3.86
CA ARG A 80 4.38 -7.21 4.90
C ARG A 80 4.29 -5.70 4.69
N ALA A 81 4.47 -5.22 3.48
CA ALA A 81 4.34 -3.80 3.17
C ALA A 81 2.92 -3.29 3.48
N GLN A 82 1.88 -4.03 3.09
CA GLN A 82 0.49 -3.69 3.40
C GLN A 82 0.20 -3.66 4.90
N VAL A 83 0.66 -4.67 5.65
CA VAL A 83 0.48 -4.73 7.12
C VAL A 83 1.25 -3.60 7.81
N THR A 84 2.45 -3.27 7.35
CA THR A 84 3.23 -2.16 7.92
C THR A 84 2.53 -0.82 7.71
N LEU A 85 2.03 -0.56 6.49
CA LEU A 85 1.25 0.65 6.19
C LEU A 85 -0.05 0.72 7.00
N ALA A 86 -0.75 -0.40 7.14
CA ALA A 86 -1.98 -0.48 7.95
C ALA A 86 -1.69 -0.31 9.46
N ALA A 87 -0.53 -0.78 9.95
CA ALA A 87 -0.16 -0.66 11.36
C ALA A 87 0.20 0.79 11.78
N ILE A 88 0.64 1.62 10.84
CA ILE A 88 0.90 3.05 11.07
C ILE A 88 -0.42 3.84 11.16
N GLY A 89 -1.54 3.26 10.72
CA GLY A 89 -2.84 3.90 10.72
C GLY A 89 -3.07 4.88 9.57
N ASP A 90 -2.12 4.95 8.63
CA ASP A 90 -2.22 5.85 7.49
C ASP A 90 -3.12 5.28 6.38
N ALA A 91 -3.89 6.15 5.77
CA ALA A 91 -4.65 5.83 4.58
C ALA A 91 -3.74 5.91 3.34
N VAL A 92 -3.76 4.87 2.52
CA VAL A 92 -2.97 4.77 1.29
C VAL A 92 -3.88 4.59 0.09
N ILE A 93 -3.69 5.48 -0.90
CA ILE A 93 -4.40 5.45 -2.17
C ILE A 93 -3.38 5.42 -3.29
N SER A 94 -3.56 4.50 -4.24
CA SER A 94 -2.77 4.46 -5.47
C SER A 94 -3.63 4.90 -6.65
N LEU A 95 -3.06 5.75 -7.48
CA LEU A 95 -3.67 6.26 -8.71
C LEU A 95 -2.93 5.73 -9.94
N ASP A 96 -3.65 5.54 -11.03
CA ASP A 96 -3.07 5.29 -12.34
C ASP A 96 -2.49 6.57 -12.96
N ARG A 97 -1.90 6.45 -14.15
CA ARG A 97 -1.33 7.60 -14.89
C ARG A 97 -2.35 8.68 -15.28
N HIS A 98 -3.63 8.39 -15.19
CA HIS A 98 -4.72 9.31 -15.52
C HIS A 98 -5.38 9.93 -14.27
N GLY A 99 -4.91 9.57 -13.07
CA GLY A 99 -5.48 10.03 -11.81
C GLY A 99 -6.70 9.24 -11.36
N HIS A 100 -6.97 8.05 -11.97
CA HIS A 100 -8.02 7.17 -11.49
C HIS A 100 -7.52 6.30 -10.34
N ILE A 101 -8.41 6.03 -9.40
CA ILE A 101 -8.11 5.21 -8.23
C ILE A 101 -7.90 3.76 -8.67
N ALA A 102 -6.68 3.25 -8.44
CA ALA A 102 -6.30 1.88 -8.72
C ALA A 102 -6.42 0.98 -7.46
N TYR A 103 -6.10 1.54 -6.29
CA TYR A 103 -6.10 0.83 -5.03
C TYR A 103 -6.35 1.77 -3.85
N MET A 104 -7.02 1.26 -2.81
CA MET A 104 -7.15 1.87 -1.48
C MET A 104 -6.93 0.80 -0.42
N ASN A 105 -6.21 1.13 0.66
CA ASN A 105 -6.14 0.24 1.80
C ASN A 105 -7.39 0.40 2.69
N PRO A 106 -7.68 -0.55 3.59
CA PRO A 106 -8.86 -0.48 4.47
C PRO A 106 -8.93 0.80 5.32
N THR A 107 -7.78 1.36 5.70
CA THR A 107 -7.70 2.63 6.44
C THR A 107 -8.19 3.80 5.57
N ALA A 108 -7.84 3.80 4.28
CA ALA A 108 -8.33 4.81 3.34
C ALA A 108 -9.84 4.73 3.14
N GLU A 109 -10.39 3.52 3.02
CA GLU A 109 -11.84 3.33 2.91
C GLU A 109 -12.59 3.88 4.13
N GLN A 110 -12.09 3.62 5.34
CA GLN A 110 -12.67 4.14 6.58
C GLN A 110 -12.51 5.66 6.69
N LEU A 111 -11.31 6.18 6.38
CA LEU A 111 -11.03 7.61 6.47
C LEU A 111 -11.90 8.42 5.51
N ILE A 112 -12.08 7.92 4.29
CA ILE A 112 -12.79 8.62 3.22
C ILE A 112 -14.29 8.29 3.22
N GLY A 113 -14.68 7.13 3.79
CA GLY A 113 -16.07 6.69 3.82
C GLY A 113 -16.59 6.15 2.48
N CYS A 114 -15.70 5.66 1.61
CA CYS A 114 -16.01 5.07 0.32
C CYS A 114 -15.25 3.74 0.16
N ARG A 115 -15.89 2.70 -0.34
CA ARG A 115 -15.27 1.39 -0.58
C ARG A 115 -14.50 1.40 -1.90
N ILE A 116 -13.42 0.59 -1.95
CA ILE A 116 -12.62 0.47 -3.17
C ILE A 116 -13.45 -0.02 -4.36
N GLU A 117 -14.43 -0.91 -4.14
CA GLU A 117 -15.29 -1.43 -5.21
C GLU A 117 -16.10 -0.33 -5.90
N GLU A 118 -16.43 0.75 -5.18
CA GLU A 118 -17.16 1.90 -5.70
C GLU A 118 -16.23 2.96 -6.30
N ALA A 119 -15.05 3.11 -5.75
CA ALA A 119 -14.08 4.13 -6.12
C ALA A 119 -13.14 3.72 -7.27
N GLN A 120 -12.91 2.42 -7.46
CA GLN A 120 -11.93 1.91 -8.42
C GLN A 120 -12.26 2.33 -9.86
N GLY A 121 -11.28 2.88 -10.55
CA GLY A 121 -11.42 3.37 -11.92
C GLY A 121 -12.08 4.73 -12.05
N GLN A 122 -12.53 5.34 -10.95
CA GLN A 122 -13.03 6.71 -10.96
C GLN A 122 -11.88 7.71 -10.74
N ALA A 123 -12.02 8.91 -11.31
CA ALA A 123 -11.04 9.97 -11.09
C ALA A 123 -11.09 10.43 -9.62
N PHE A 124 -9.92 10.57 -8.99
CA PHE A 124 -9.82 10.99 -7.59
C PHE A 124 -10.54 12.33 -7.35
N ASP A 125 -10.29 13.32 -8.20
CA ASP A 125 -10.88 14.67 -8.08
C ASP A 125 -12.39 14.71 -8.33
N ALA A 126 -12.97 13.65 -8.91
CA ALA A 126 -14.43 13.55 -9.08
C ALA A 126 -15.13 13.03 -7.81
N LEU A 127 -14.46 12.22 -7.01
CA LEU A 127 -14.99 11.65 -5.78
C LEU A 127 -14.66 12.49 -4.54
N PHE A 128 -13.47 13.12 -4.53
CA PHE A 128 -12.92 13.79 -3.35
C PHE A 128 -12.41 15.17 -3.71
N SER A 129 -12.78 16.15 -2.93
CA SER A 129 -12.26 17.51 -3.06
C SER A 129 -11.29 17.79 -1.91
N ILE A 130 -10.06 18.15 -2.26
CA ILE A 130 -9.06 18.62 -1.30
C ILE A 130 -9.22 20.13 -1.18
N VAL A 131 -9.58 20.61 0.01
CA VAL A 131 -9.82 22.03 0.28
C VAL A 131 -8.83 22.51 1.34
N ASP A 132 -8.25 23.69 1.13
CA ASP A 132 -7.49 24.38 2.15
C ASP A 132 -8.44 24.97 3.19
N GLU A 133 -8.14 24.82 4.46
CA GLU A 133 -8.91 25.42 5.54
C GLU A 133 -8.74 26.96 5.55
N GLN A 134 -7.60 27.46 5.07
CA GLN A 134 -7.39 28.89 4.86
C GLN A 134 -7.57 29.20 3.36
N PRO A 135 -8.50 30.10 3.00
CA PRO A 135 -8.67 30.54 1.62
C PRO A 135 -7.46 31.38 1.20
N GLY A 136 -6.53 30.77 0.50
CA GLY A 136 -5.36 31.42 -0.06
C GLY A 136 -4.94 30.67 -1.31
N GLU A 137 -4.81 31.41 -2.41
CA GLU A 137 -4.27 31.03 -3.73
C GLU A 137 -4.61 29.61 -4.20
N GLY A 138 -5.49 29.51 -5.21
CA GLY A 138 -5.83 28.28 -5.87
C GLY A 138 -4.56 27.59 -6.40
N GLY A 139 -4.04 26.63 -5.62
CA GLY A 139 -2.89 25.81 -6.01
C GLY A 139 -3.25 24.92 -7.20
N GLU A 140 -2.27 24.56 -8.00
CA GLU A 140 -2.42 23.50 -9.00
C GLU A 140 -3.09 22.27 -8.39
N PRO A 141 -4.00 21.61 -9.12
CA PRO A 141 -4.63 20.39 -8.63
C PRO A 141 -3.56 19.42 -8.15
N PHE A 142 -3.59 19.07 -6.88
CA PHE A 142 -2.56 18.28 -6.19
C PHE A 142 -2.19 16.98 -6.95
N VAL A 143 -3.21 16.28 -7.44
CA VAL A 143 -3.04 15.04 -8.21
C VAL A 143 -2.29 15.30 -9.52
N GLN A 144 -2.59 16.40 -10.21
CA GLN A 144 -1.92 16.73 -11.49
C GLN A 144 -0.45 17.07 -11.28
N ALA A 145 -0.09 17.79 -10.21
CA ALA A 145 1.29 18.11 -9.88
C ALA A 145 2.12 16.84 -9.60
N ILE A 146 1.55 15.84 -8.92
CA ILE A 146 2.22 14.56 -8.69
C ILE A 146 2.38 13.79 -10.00
N LEU A 147 1.35 13.72 -10.82
CA LEU A 147 1.40 13.03 -12.11
C LEU A 147 2.33 13.73 -13.12
N ALA A 148 2.61 15.01 -12.92
CA ALA A 148 3.66 15.73 -13.64
C ALA A 148 5.09 15.39 -13.18
N GLY A 149 5.24 14.50 -12.18
CA GLY A 149 6.55 14.01 -11.70
C GLY A 149 7.09 14.74 -10.46
N SER A 150 6.30 15.61 -9.84
CA SER A 150 6.69 16.33 -8.63
C SER A 150 6.21 15.57 -7.39
N SER A 151 7.14 15.20 -6.49
CA SER A 151 6.73 14.75 -5.16
C SER A 151 6.20 15.94 -4.38
N GLN A 152 4.95 15.86 -3.96
CA GLN A 152 4.28 16.91 -3.20
C GLN A 152 4.08 16.45 -1.75
N SER A 153 4.50 17.28 -0.81
CA SER A 153 4.19 17.11 0.62
C SER A 153 3.44 18.35 1.07
N LEU A 154 2.21 18.18 1.49
CA LEU A 154 1.36 19.25 2.00
C LEU A 154 1.29 19.14 3.53
N CYS A 155 2.47 19.20 4.17
CA CYS A 155 2.58 19.13 5.64
C CYS A 155 2.34 20.48 6.33
N ASP A 156 2.48 21.61 5.62
CA ASP A 156 2.41 22.93 6.23
C ASP A 156 1.00 23.51 6.39
N HIS A 157 0.04 22.96 5.63
CA HIS A 157 -1.36 23.41 5.69
C HIS A 157 -2.26 22.20 5.82
N THR A 158 -3.08 22.20 6.85
CA THR A 158 -4.04 21.11 7.06
C THR A 158 -5.08 21.13 5.95
N LYS A 159 -5.11 20.07 5.16
CA LYS A 159 -6.09 19.89 4.11
C LYS A 159 -7.32 19.21 4.67
N LEU A 160 -8.48 19.60 4.16
CA LEU A 160 -9.73 18.93 4.42
C LEU A 160 -10.08 18.11 3.17
N ILE A 161 -10.38 16.83 3.36
CA ILE A 161 -11.02 16.03 2.32
C ILE A 161 -12.51 16.06 2.56
N LEU A 162 -13.25 16.53 1.56
CA LEU A 162 -14.71 16.46 1.55
C LEU A 162 -15.11 15.05 1.10
N ARG A 163 -15.87 14.37 1.96
CA ARG A 163 -16.41 13.05 1.68
C ARG A 163 -17.66 13.14 0.82
N PRO A 164 -18.08 12.03 0.17
CA PRO A 164 -19.31 11.98 -0.59
C PRO A 164 -20.58 12.31 0.23
N ASP A 165 -20.56 12.08 1.55
CA ASP A 165 -21.65 12.40 2.48
C ASP A 165 -21.70 13.89 2.90
N GLY A 166 -20.78 14.71 2.40
CA GLY A 166 -20.64 16.12 2.74
C GLY A 166 -19.88 16.41 4.03
N SER A 167 -19.45 15.39 4.78
CA SER A 167 -18.56 15.57 5.93
C SER A 167 -17.13 15.86 5.47
N SER A 168 -16.32 16.45 6.34
CA SER A 168 -14.90 16.72 6.07
C SER A 168 -14.02 16.06 7.10
N VAL A 169 -12.82 15.64 6.69
CA VAL A 169 -11.79 15.11 7.56
C VAL A 169 -10.48 15.86 7.34
N ALA A 170 -9.83 16.22 8.45
CA ALA A 170 -8.54 16.90 8.41
C ALA A 170 -7.44 15.87 8.18
N VAL A 171 -6.62 16.08 7.15
CA VAL A 171 -5.53 15.17 6.80
C VAL A 171 -4.25 15.91 6.47
N ASN A 172 -3.11 15.29 6.80
CA ASN A 172 -1.85 15.58 6.14
C ASN A 172 -1.72 14.65 4.94
N LEU A 173 -1.32 15.21 3.81
CA LEU A 173 -1.30 14.52 2.54
C LEU A 173 0.11 14.56 1.94
N VAL A 174 0.63 13.38 1.61
CA VAL A 174 1.89 13.21 0.90
C VAL A 174 1.62 12.42 -0.37
N GLY A 175 2.04 12.96 -1.50
CA GLY A 175 1.91 12.31 -2.80
C GLY A 175 3.26 12.11 -3.47
N THR A 176 3.48 10.93 -4.02
CA THR A 176 4.73 10.56 -4.70
C THR A 176 4.41 9.87 -6.03
N PRO A 177 5.05 10.27 -7.14
CA PRO A 177 4.86 9.60 -8.43
C PRO A 177 5.47 8.19 -8.42
N ILE A 178 4.80 7.26 -9.08
CA ILE A 178 5.34 5.93 -9.39
C ILE A 178 6.04 6.01 -10.73
N LEU A 179 7.34 5.69 -10.75
CA LEU A 179 8.14 5.69 -11.98
C LEU A 179 8.35 4.25 -12.47
N THR A 180 8.06 4.02 -13.75
CA THR A 180 8.37 2.77 -14.45
C THR A 180 9.17 3.15 -15.71
N ASP A 181 10.37 2.62 -15.85
CA ASP A 181 11.30 2.94 -16.95
C ASP A 181 11.53 4.45 -17.13
N GLY A 182 11.55 5.21 -16.03
CA GLY A 182 11.77 6.65 -16.04
C GLY A 182 10.55 7.50 -16.44
N GLN A 183 9.39 6.88 -16.66
CA GLN A 183 8.14 7.58 -16.94
C GLN A 183 7.16 7.42 -15.77
N VAL A 184 6.33 8.44 -15.53
CA VAL A 184 5.28 8.37 -14.50
C VAL A 184 4.20 7.40 -14.95
N SER A 185 4.04 6.31 -14.21
CA SER A 185 3.05 5.27 -14.44
C SER A 185 1.83 5.38 -13.52
N GLY A 186 1.92 6.25 -12.50
CA GLY A 186 0.87 6.48 -11.52
C GLY A 186 1.37 7.30 -10.35
N ALA A 187 0.60 7.32 -9.26
CA ALA A 187 0.95 8.00 -8.02
C ALA A 187 0.54 7.18 -6.79
N VAL A 188 1.25 7.35 -5.69
CA VAL A 188 0.83 6.90 -4.36
C VAL A 188 0.58 8.12 -3.50
N MET A 189 -0.56 8.15 -2.84
CA MET A 189 -0.91 9.16 -1.85
C MET A 189 -1.05 8.50 -0.48
N VAL A 190 -0.44 9.13 0.53
CA VAL A 190 -0.54 8.75 1.93
C VAL A 190 -1.25 9.88 2.67
N LEU A 191 -2.33 9.53 3.37
CA LEU A 191 -3.14 10.47 4.13
C LEU A 191 -3.07 10.08 5.60
N HIS A 192 -2.61 11.02 6.41
CA HIS A 192 -2.58 10.87 7.86
C HIS A 192 -3.76 11.63 8.47
N ASP A 193 -4.60 10.94 9.25
CA ASP A 193 -5.74 11.55 9.95
C ASP A 193 -5.25 12.44 11.10
N MET A 194 -5.50 13.73 11.00
CA MET A 194 -5.11 14.75 11.97
C MET A 194 -6.21 15.07 13.00
N THR A 195 -7.30 14.30 13.00
CA THR A 195 -8.47 14.62 13.84
C THR A 195 -8.13 14.58 15.34
N ARG A 196 -7.40 13.56 15.77
CA ARG A 196 -7.01 13.38 17.17
C ARG A 196 -6.01 14.44 17.62
N GLU A 197 -4.99 14.70 16.81
CA GLU A 197 -3.97 15.71 17.04
C GLU A 197 -4.60 17.10 17.19
N ARG A 198 -5.54 17.43 16.31
CA ARG A 198 -6.29 18.69 16.37
C ARG A 198 -7.14 18.81 17.63
N GLN A 199 -7.88 17.76 17.95
CA GLN A 199 -8.68 17.73 19.19
C GLN A 199 -7.80 17.90 20.43
N PHE A 200 -6.64 17.25 20.43
CA PHE A 200 -5.68 17.35 21.52
C PHE A 200 -5.10 18.77 21.64
N VAL A 201 -4.64 19.35 20.53
CA VAL A 201 -4.12 20.73 20.51
C VAL A 201 -5.20 21.73 20.90
N ALA A 202 -6.42 21.57 20.39
CA ALA A 202 -7.56 22.42 20.77
C ALA A 202 -7.88 22.31 22.28
N SER A 203 -7.85 21.09 22.81
CA SER A 203 -8.05 20.84 24.23
C SER A 203 -6.96 21.49 25.10
N LEU A 204 -5.69 21.35 24.71
CA LEU A 204 -4.58 22.02 25.39
C LEU A 204 -4.68 23.55 25.31
N SER A 205 -5.01 24.09 24.15
CA SER A 205 -5.22 25.52 23.97
C SER A 205 -6.35 26.04 24.83
N TRP A 206 -7.46 25.26 24.87
CA TRP A 206 -8.61 25.58 25.71
C TRP A 206 -8.24 25.58 27.20
N GLN A 207 -7.56 24.54 27.69
CA GLN A 207 -7.08 24.46 29.09
C GLN A 207 -6.09 25.58 29.45
N ALA A 208 -5.24 25.98 28.50
CA ALA A 208 -4.27 27.06 28.70
C ALA A 208 -4.94 28.44 28.77
N SER A 209 -6.12 28.60 28.18
CA SER A 209 -6.83 29.89 28.05
C SER A 209 -8.09 30.01 28.91
N HIS A 210 -8.60 28.89 29.47
CA HIS A 210 -9.84 28.90 30.26
C HIS A 210 -9.64 28.34 31.68
N ASP A 211 -10.50 28.75 32.57
CA ASP A 211 -10.61 28.22 33.91
C ASP A 211 -11.40 26.92 33.93
N ALA A 212 -10.85 25.85 34.50
CA ALA A 212 -11.43 24.52 34.45
C ALA A 212 -12.75 24.38 35.25
N LEU A 213 -13.00 25.25 36.23
CA LEU A 213 -14.20 25.23 37.06
C LEU A 213 -15.38 25.91 36.37
N THR A 214 -15.13 27.08 35.82
CA THR A 214 -16.17 28.01 35.32
C THR A 214 -16.32 27.99 33.80
N GLY A 215 -15.32 27.48 33.07
CA GLY A 215 -15.28 27.53 31.60
C GLY A 215 -15.08 28.94 31.03
N LEU A 216 -14.89 29.95 31.85
CA LEU A 216 -14.55 31.31 31.41
C LEU A 216 -13.08 31.38 31.02
N VAL A 217 -12.71 32.43 30.29
CA VAL A 217 -11.29 32.72 30.05
C VAL A 217 -10.57 32.91 31.38
N ASN A 218 -9.40 32.29 31.53
CA ASN A 218 -8.61 32.46 32.76
C ASN A 218 -7.97 33.86 32.82
N ARG A 219 -7.42 34.18 33.96
CA ARG A 219 -6.81 35.51 34.22
C ARG A 219 -5.78 35.88 33.14
N ARG A 220 -4.91 34.93 32.76
CA ARG A 220 -3.85 35.18 31.77
C ARG A 220 -4.40 35.55 30.39
N GLU A 221 -5.36 34.80 29.94
CA GLU A 221 -6.02 35.03 28.66
C GLU A 221 -6.84 36.33 28.67
N PHE A 222 -7.51 36.62 29.78
CA PHE A 222 -8.21 37.90 29.97
C PHE A 222 -7.28 39.10 29.87
N GLU A 223 -6.15 39.08 30.61
CA GLU A 223 -5.15 40.14 30.58
C GLU A 223 -4.57 40.35 29.16
N TYR A 224 -4.32 39.25 28.44
CA TYR A 224 -3.85 39.29 27.06
C TYR A 224 -4.90 39.93 26.10
N ARG A 225 -6.16 39.50 26.17
CA ARG A 225 -7.25 40.08 25.35
C ARG A 225 -7.48 41.56 25.69
N LEU A 226 -7.40 41.93 26.96
CA LEU A 226 -7.54 43.31 27.39
C LEU A 226 -6.41 44.19 26.82
N ALA A 227 -5.16 43.72 26.85
CA ALA A 227 -4.04 44.46 26.25
C ALA A 227 -4.24 44.65 24.74
N GLN A 228 -4.63 43.61 24.00
CA GLN A 228 -4.94 43.72 22.57
C GLN A 228 -6.08 44.71 22.30
N LEU A 229 -7.12 44.66 23.12
CA LEU A 229 -8.26 45.60 23.00
C LEU A 229 -7.80 47.04 23.21
N LEU A 230 -6.97 47.32 24.23
CA LEU A 230 -6.43 48.66 24.50
C LEU A 230 -5.56 49.17 23.34
N GLU A 231 -4.77 48.35 22.70
CA GLU A 231 -4.01 48.72 21.49
C GLU A 231 -4.94 49.09 20.32
N ARG A 232 -5.99 48.30 20.05
CA ARG A 232 -6.96 48.59 19.00
C ARG A 232 -7.73 49.89 19.27
N LEU A 233 -8.07 50.18 20.52
CA LEU A 233 -8.77 51.39 20.91
C LEU A 233 -8.01 52.71 20.61
N GLN A 234 -6.69 52.67 20.43
CA GLN A 234 -5.92 53.84 19.99
C GLN A 234 -6.27 54.26 18.54
N HIS A 235 -6.85 53.35 17.76
CA HIS A 235 -7.19 53.57 16.34
C HIS A 235 -8.70 53.56 16.08
N GLU A 236 -9.53 53.08 17.02
CA GLU A 236 -10.98 52.98 16.90
C GLU A 236 -11.71 53.87 17.91
N HIS A 237 -12.70 54.64 17.46
CA HIS A 237 -13.53 55.49 18.33
C HIS A 237 -14.67 54.70 18.99
N ARG A 238 -14.40 53.51 19.49
CA ARG A 238 -15.39 52.70 20.20
C ARG A 238 -15.22 52.84 21.71
N ARG A 239 -16.33 52.75 22.45
CA ARG A 239 -16.33 52.77 23.90
C ARG A 239 -16.51 51.36 24.41
N HIS A 240 -15.69 51.02 25.42
CA HIS A 240 -15.75 49.74 26.14
C HIS A 240 -15.84 50.03 27.64
N ALA A 241 -16.42 49.12 28.40
CA ALA A 241 -16.48 49.17 29.85
C ALA A 241 -15.80 47.92 30.42
N LEU A 242 -15.04 48.09 31.48
CA LEU A 242 -14.44 47.02 32.26
C LEU A 242 -15.16 46.98 33.60
N MET A 243 -15.65 45.81 34.00
CA MET A 243 -16.35 45.59 35.24
C MET A 243 -15.61 44.54 36.06
N PHE A 244 -15.44 44.82 37.34
CA PHE A 244 -14.96 43.87 38.34
C PHE A 244 -16.10 43.47 39.24
N LEU A 245 -16.31 42.15 39.42
CA LEU A 245 -17.31 41.60 40.31
C LEU A 245 -16.64 40.80 41.39
N ASP A 246 -17.12 40.93 42.63
CA ASP A 246 -16.71 40.12 43.76
C ASP A 246 -17.94 39.53 44.46
N LEU A 247 -17.82 38.33 45.01
CA LEU A 247 -18.91 37.64 45.69
C LEU A 247 -18.76 37.86 47.20
N ASP A 248 -19.65 38.70 47.75
CA ASP A 248 -19.69 38.95 49.18
C ASP A 248 -19.91 37.65 49.97
N GLN A 249 -19.11 37.46 51.00
CA GLN A 249 -19.20 36.32 51.92
C GLN A 249 -19.00 34.91 51.23
N PHE A 250 -18.39 34.84 50.09
CA PHE A 250 -18.13 33.53 49.41
C PHE A 250 -17.39 32.54 50.32
N LYS A 251 -16.48 33.04 51.17
CA LYS A 251 -15.78 32.21 52.17
C LYS A 251 -16.75 31.58 53.16
N LEU A 252 -17.81 32.26 53.58
CA LEU A 252 -18.82 31.74 54.48
C LEU A 252 -19.58 30.53 53.84
N VAL A 253 -19.86 30.61 52.55
CA VAL A 253 -20.48 29.50 51.79
C VAL A 253 -19.57 28.26 51.83
N ASN A 254 -18.27 28.44 51.56
CA ASN A 254 -17.30 27.36 51.66
C ASN A 254 -17.19 26.77 53.04
N ASP A 255 -17.11 27.62 54.06
CA ASP A 255 -16.95 27.17 55.46
C ASP A 255 -18.19 26.49 56.02
N THR A 256 -19.40 26.86 55.53
CA THR A 256 -20.68 26.31 56.01
C THR A 256 -21.15 25.09 55.25
N SER A 257 -21.01 25.11 53.90
CA SER A 257 -21.57 24.13 53.01
C SER A 257 -20.52 23.30 52.25
N GLY A 258 -19.25 23.58 52.48
CA GLY A 258 -18.11 22.89 51.82
C GLY A 258 -17.72 23.47 50.45
N HIS A 259 -16.51 23.15 50.03
CA HIS A 259 -15.97 23.65 48.77
C HIS A 259 -16.79 23.26 47.52
N ALA A 260 -17.43 22.07 47.56
CA ALA A 260 -18.30 21.65 46.43
C ALA A 260 -19.49 22.59 46.23
N ALA A 261 -20.07 23.13 47.33
CA ALA A 261 -21.15 24.13 47.22
C ALA A 261 -20.67 25.48 46.71
N GLY A 262 -19.45 25.91 47.13
CA GLY A 262 -18.82 27.09 46.58
C GLY A 262 -18.48 27.00 45.10
N ASP A 263 -17.97 25.82 44.66
CA ASP A 263 -17.69 25.55 43.24
C ASP A 263 -18.98 25.60 42.40
N GLU A 264 -20.07 25.06 42.93
CA GLU A 264 -21.36 25.09 42.23
C GLU A 264 -21.92 26.51 42.14
N LEU A 265 -21.81 27.31 43.23
CA LEU A 265 -22.19 28.72 43.21
C LEU A 265 -21.41 29.52 42.15
N LEU A 266 -20.09 29.30 42.04
CA LEU A 266 -19.28 29.92 41.00
C LEU A 266 -19.73 29.54 39.59
N ARG A 267 -20.02 28.26 39.33
CA ARG A 267 -20.55 27.83 38.03
C ARG A 267 -21.87 28.51 37.69
N GLN A 268 -22.79 28.58 38.63
CA GLN A 268 -24.08 29.23 38.43
C GLN A 268 -23.97 30.71 38.16
N VAL A 269 -23.19 31.44 38.96
CA VAL A 269 -22.94 32.89 38.75
C VAL A 269 -22.32 33.14 37.38
N CYS A 270 -21.33 32.34 36.97
CA CYS A 270 -20.69 32.48 35.67
C CYS A 270 -21.67 32.18 34.51
N SER A 271 -22.52 31.13 34.64
CA SER A 271 -23.56 30.82 33.68
C SER A 271 -24.57 31.95 33.53
N GLU A 272 -25.05 32.52 34.62
CA GLU A 272 -25.98 33.66 34.61
C GLU A 272 -25.35 34.89 33.93
N LEU A 273 -24.09 35.20 34.25
CA LEU A 273 -23.38 36.31 33.60
C LEU A 273 -23.25 36.10 32.09
N GLN A 274 -22.96 34.87 31.62
CA GLN A 274 -22.85 34.57 30.19
C GLN A 274 -24.18 34.64 29.44
N GLN A 275 -25.31 34.43 30.13
CA GLN A 275 -26.64 34.49 29.49
C GLN A 275 -27.18 35.91 29.35
N HIS A 276 -26.65 36.84 30.17
CA HIS A 276 -27.18 38.23 30.25
C HIS A 276 -26.20 39.29 29.73
N LEU A 277 -24.97 38.89 29.35
CA LEU A 277 -23.96 39.74 28.70
C LEU A 277 -23.75 39.35 27.23
#